data_10e2ea4db753103ce3b0bff0e8570984
#
_entry.id   10e2ea4db753103ce3b0bff0e8570984
#
_cell.length_a   1.000
_cell.length_b   1.000
_cell.length_c   1.000
_cell.angle_alpha   90.00
_cell.angle_beta   90.00
_cell.angle_gamma   90.00
#
_symmetry.space_group_name_H-M   'P 1'
#
loop_
_entity.id
_entity.type
_entity.pdbx_description
1 polymer ?
#
loop_
_entity_poly.entity_id
_entity_poly.type
_entity_poly.pdbx_seq_one_letter_code
_entity_poly.pdbx_strand_id
1 'polypeptide(L)'
;RDVLGSRGLGDVYKRQSLVKPTYFVMENVPNLLTAENGYFKKEITELFESLGYTISSDVLNAADFGVPQNRKRAVIIGKLGSKAVELPTPSEERVTIWDAISDLAYLNAGEGEEKQSYKYEPQSQYQRKLRENSDYLYNHVATKHSDLALKRLKLIPPNMGKEVLPPEHRTKSIYSGTWSRMLKDDVSVTITTRFDTPSSGRFTHPFLDRAITVREAARIQSFPDSFIFYGNKGSQMKQVGNAVPPLLAKAIADVIMADMQKK
;
A
#
# COMPACT_ATOMS: atom_id res chain seq x y z
N ARG A 1 -16.88 -24.86 3.02
CA ARG A 1 -16.84 -23.65 3.88
C ARG A 1 -17.63 -22.57 3.17
N ASP A 2 -18.66 -22.09 3.80
CA ASP A 2 -19.61 -21.14 3.25
C ASP A 2 -18.92 -19.76 3.05
N VAL A 3 -18.69 -19.37 1.79
CA VAL A 3 -18.13 -18.03 1.43
C VAL A 3 -19.10 -16.93 1.85
N LEU A 4 -20.40 -17.21 1.84
CA LEU A 4 -21.44 -16.31 2.31
C LEU A 4 -21.46 -16.20 3.84
N GLY A 5 -20.90 -17.18 4.55
CA GLY A 5 -20.71 -17.16 6.02
C GLY A 5 -19.57 -16.28 6.49
N SER A 6 -18.66 -15.85 5.63
CA SER A 6 -17.75 -14.73 5.94
C SER A 6 -18.58 -13.45 5.96
N ARG A 7 -18.74 -12.84 7.13
CA ARG A 7 -19.60 -11.66 7.38
C ARG A 7 -19.49 -10.55 6.33
N GLY A 8 -18.35 -10.46 5.60
CA GLY A 8 -18.10 -9.42 4.60
C GLY A 8 -18.81 -9.63 3.25
N LEU A 9 -18.81 -10.84 2.67
CA LEU A 9 -19.37 -11.08 1.33
C LEU A 9 -20.92 -11.09 1.35
N GLY A 10 -21.52 -11.67 2.37
CA GLY A 10 -22.98 -11.65 2.55
C GLY A 10 -23.54 -10.23 2.71
N ASP A 11 -22.81 -9.34 3.40
CA ASP A 11 -23.21 -7.95 3.58
C ASP A 11 -23.06 -7.14 2.27
N VAL A 12 -22.00 -7.38 1.50
CA VAL A 12 -21.80 -6.75 0.17
C VAL A 12 -22.93 -7.17 -0.76
N TYR A 13 -23.25 -8.46 -0.86
CA TYR A 13 -24.34 -8.97 -1.69
C TYR A 13 -25.68 -8.34 -1.33
N LYS A 14 -26.04 -8.32 -0.04
CA LYS A 14 -27.31 -7.71 0.44
C LYS A 14 -27.39 -6.23 0.05
N ARG A 15 -26.30 -5.47 0.21
CA ARG A 15 -26.27 -4.07 -0.21
C ARG A 15 -26.46 -3.91 -1.70
N GLN A 16 -25.78 -4.71 -2.52
CA GLN A 16 -25.90 -4.65 -3.99
C GLN A 16 -27.32 -5.03 -4.45
N SER A 17 -27.97 -6.01 -3.83
CA SER A 17 -29.36 -6.39 -4.17
C SER A 17 -30.37 -5.29 -3.85
N LEU A 18 -30.12 -4.49 -2.80
CA LEU A 18 -30.99 -3.40 -2.37
C LEU A 18 -30.75 -2.11 -3.14
N VAL A 19 -29.46 -1.70 -3.29
CA VAL A 19 -29.09 -0.39 -3.85
C VAL A 19 -29.02 -0.44 -5.36
N LYS A 20 -28.65 -1.57 -5.97
CA LYS A 20 -28.44 -1.80 -7.41
C LYS A 20 -27.71 -0.65 -8.10
N PRO A 21 -26.48 -0.27 -7.62
CA PRO A 21 -25.72 0.79 -8.24
C PRO A 21 -25.34 0.42 -9.69
N THR A 22 -25.20 1.40 -10.56
CA THR A 22 -24.79 1.13 -11.95
C THR A 22 -23.38 0.50 -12.01
N TYR A 23 -22.48 0.91 -11.11
CA TYR A 23 -21.14 0.34 -10.98
C TYR A 23 -20.85 0.04 -9.52
N PHE A 24 -20.06 -1.00 -9.27
CA PHE A 24 -19.41 -1.23 -8.00
C PHE A 24 -17.97 -1.69 -8.18
N VAL A 25 -17.14 -1.43 -7.19
CA VAL A 25 -15.78 -1.95 -7.09
C VAL A 25 -15.64 -2.69 -5.77
N MET A 26 -15.10 -3.91 -5.82
CA MET A 26 -14.72 -4.68 -4.64
C MET A 26 -13.22 -4.96 -4.70
N GLU A 27 -12.51 -4.67 -3.61
CA GLU A 27 -11.09 -4.94 -3.44
C GLU A 27 -10.88 -5.93 -2.30
N ASN A 28 -9.94 -6.85 -2.48
CA ASN A 28 -9.58 -7.81 -1.44
C ASN A 28 -8.13 -8.33 -1.66
N VAL A 29 -7.70 -9.22 -0.77
CA VAL A 29 -6.43 -9.93 -0.95
C VAL A 29 -6.50 -10.88 -2.16
N PRO A 30 -5.35 -11.17 -2.84
CA PRO A 30 -5.34 -12.00 -4.04
C PRO A 30 -6.01 -13.36 -3.89
N ASN A 31 -5.89 -13.97 -2.72
CA ASN A 31 -6.47 -15.28 -2.43
C ASN A 31 -7.98 -15.35 -2.66
N LEU A 32 -8.70 -14.23 -2.64
CA LEU A 32 -10.12 -14.22 -2.97
C LEU A 32 -10.39 -14.75 -4.40
N LEU A 33 -9.50 -14.48 -5.35
CA LEU A 33 -9.66 -14.93 -6.74
C LEU A 33 -8.84 -16.18 -7.07
N THR A 34 -7.80 -16.50 -6.30
CA THR A 34 -6.81 -17.55 -6.65
C THR A 34 -6.90 -18.80 -5.79
N ALA A 35 -7.48 -18.71 -4.58
CA ALA A 35 -7.61 -19.86 -3.70
C ALA A 35 -8.57 -20.92 -4.28
N GLU A 36 -8.34 -22.18 -3.92
CA GLU A 36 -9.13 -23.34 -4.30
C GLU A 36 -9.39 -23.40 -5.83
N ASN A 37 -8.32 -23.17 -6.62
CA ASN A 37 -8.38 -23.17 -8.09
C ASN A 37 -9.44 -22.21 -8.67
N GLY A 38 -9.67 -21.07 -8.00
CA GLY A 38 -10.63 -20.05 -8.45
C GLY A 38 -12.08 -20.31 -8.08
N TYR A 39 -12.35 -21.25 -7.18
CA TYR A 39 -13.71 -21.57 -6.74
C TYR A 39 -14.45 -20.31 -6.25
N PHE A 40 -13.82 -19.52 -5.38
CA PHE A 40 -14.42 -18.28 -4.87
C PHE A 40 -14.65 -17.22 -5.95
N LYS A 41 -13.76 -17.14 -6.94
CA LYS A 41 -13.96 -16.26 -8.10
C LYS A 41 -15.26 -16.63 -8.84
N LYS A 42 -15.47 -17.92 -9.09
CA LYS A 42 -16.67 -18.44 -9.77
C LYS A 42 -17.93 -18.11 -8.97
N GLU A 43 -17.98 -18.47 -7.70
CA GLU A 43 -19.10 -18.19 -6.79
C GLU A 43 -19.49 -16.71 -6.76
N ILE A 44 -18.49 -15.82 -6.62
CA ILE A 44 -18.71 -14.37 -6.61
C ILE A 44 -19.26 -13.89 -7.95
N THR A 45 -18.72 -14.38 -9.06
CA THR A 45 -19.16 -14.01 -10.40
C THR A 45 -20.62 -14.41 -10.61
N GLU A 46 -20.97 -15.69 -10.40
CA GLU A 46 -22.34 -16.21 -10.54
C GLU A 46 -23.35 -15.45 -9.64
N LEU A 47 -22.91 -15.10 -8.43
CA LEU A 47 -23.74 -14.36 -7.49
C LEU A 47 -24.09 -12.95 -8.00
N PHE A 48 -23.11 -12.19 -8.51
CA PHE A 48 -23.38 -10.85 -9.03
C PHE A 48 -24.05 -10.88 -10.40
N GLU A 49 -23.76 -11.86 -11.24
CA GLU A 49 -24.47 -12.08 -12.52
C GLU A 49 -25.96 -12.34 -12.28
N SER A 50 -26.33 -13.10 -11.23
CA SER A 50 -27.73 -13.32 -10.85
C SER A 50 -28.48 -12.03 -10.49
N LEU A 51 -27.75 -10.96 -10.09
CA LEU A 51 -28.29 -9.62 -9.84
C LEU A 51 -28.34 -8.73 -11.09
N GLY A 52 -27.89 -9.23 -12.25
CA GLY A 52 -27.85 -8.51 -13.52
C GLY A 52 -26.56 -7.72 -13.77
N TYR A 53 -25.48 -7.99 -13.02
CA TYR A 53 -24.17 -7.37 -13.25
C TYR A 53 -23.34 -8.19 -14.22
N THR A 54 -22.56 -7.51 -15.03
CA THR A 54 -21.43 -8.10 -15.77
C THR A 54 -20.13 -7.77 -15.03
N ILE A 55 -19.27 -8.77 -14.85
CA ILE A 55 -18.11 -8.70 -13.95
C ILE A 55 -16.81 -8.74 -14.73
N SER A 56 -15.88 -7.83 -14.38
CA SER A 56 -14.45 -7.93 -14.72
C SER A 56 -13.65 -8.11 -13.44
N SER A 57 -12.72 -9.06 -13.40
CA SER A 57 -11.92 -9.32 -12.20
C SER A 57 -10.54 -9.83 -12.53
N ASP A 58 -9.53 -9.30 -11.83
CA ASP A 58 -8.15 -9.81 -11.87
C ASP A 58 -7.39 -9.42 -10.60
N VAL A 59 -6.16 -9.93 -10.49
CA VAL A 59 -5.20 -9.55 -9.45
C VAL A 59 -4.28 -8.46 -10.02
N LEU A 60 -4.50 -7.22 -9.60
CA LEU A 60 -3.68 -6.09 -10.00
C LEU A 60 -2.54 -5.87 -9.00
N ASN A 61 -1.35 -5.51 -9.51
CA ASN A 61 -0.23 -5.11 -8.68
C ASN A 61 -0.09 -3.57 -8.71
N ALA A 62 -0.10 -2.92 -7.57
CA ALA A 62 0.00 -1.46 -7.47
C ALA A 62 1.26 -0.89 -8.15
N ALA A 63 2.36 -1.67 -8.18
CA ALA A 63 3.60 -1.27 -8.86
C ALA A 63 3.40 -1.01 -10.35
N ASP A 64 2.46 -1.69 -10.99
CA ASP A 64 2.15 -1.53 -12.41
C ASP A 64 1.35 -0.23 -12.71
N PHE A 65 1.05 0.55 -11.68
CA PHE A 65 0.28 1.81 -11.75
C PHE A 65 1.05 2.99 -11.14
N GLY A 66 2.40 2.94 -11.16
CA GLY A 66 3.24 4.02 -10.66
C GLY A 66 3.33 4.12 -9.13
N VAL A 67 2.90 3.09 -8.39
CA VAL A 67 3.06 3.03 -6.93
C VAL A 67 4.39 2.33 -6.60
N PRO A 68 5.29 2.92 -5.80
CA PRO A 68 6.58 2.31 -5.47
C PRO A 68 6.45 1.14 -4.48
N GLN A 69 5.51 0.22 -4.75
CA GLN A 69 5.18 -0.90 -3.85
C GLN A 69 4.61 -2.10 -4.60
N ASN A 70 5.18 -3.26 -4.37
CA ASN A 70 4.59 -4.54 -4.74
C ASN A 70 3.41 -4.84 -3.80
N ARG A 71 2.20 -4.45 -4.24
CA ARG A 71 0.95 -4.70 -3.51
C ARG A 71 -0.08 -5.30 -4.45
N LYS A 72 -0.19 -6.61 -4.41
CA LYS A 72 -1.19 -7.34 -5.21
C LYS A 72 -2.54 -7.33 -4.53
N ARG A 73 -3.60 -7.01 -5.29
CA ARG A 73 -4.99 -6.98 -4.83
C ARG A 73 -5.92 -7.60 -5.87
N ALA A 74 -6.83 -8.43 -5.38
CA ALA A 74 -7.98 -8.84 -6.15
C ALA A 74 -8.90 -7.63 -6.35
N VAL A 75 -9.17 -7.28 -7.61
CA VAL A 75 -10.08 -6.19 -7.97
C VAL A 75 -11.21 -6.77 -8.79
N ILE A 76 -12.44 -6.45 -8.41
CA ILE A 76 -13.66 -6.85 -9.11
C ILE A 76 -14.44 -5.57 -9.44
N ILE A 77 -14.71 -5.35 -10.71
CA ILE A 77 -15.56 -4.25 -11.19
C ILE A 77 -16.85 -4.87 -11.73
N GLY A 78 -17.99 -4.48 -11.17
CA GLY A 78 -19.31 -4.86 -11.66
C GLY A 78 -20.02 -3.68 -12.31
N LYS A 79 -20.64 -3.91 -13.46
CA LYS A 79 -21.50 -2.98 -14.16
C LYS A 79 -22.87 -3.61 -14.37
N LEU A 80 -23.93 -2.90 -14.00
CA LEU A 80 -25.31 -3.34 -14.26
C LEU A 80 -25.57 -3.32 -15.78
N GLY A 81 -25.96 -4.47 -16.35
CA GLY A 81 -26.19 -4.64 -17.77
C GLY A 81 -25.23 -5.63 -18.43
N SER A 82 -25.23 -5.68 -19.78
CA SER A 82 -24.64 -6.75 -20.58
C SER A 82 -23.17 -6.51 -21.04
N LYS A 83 -22.59 -5.35 -20.70
CA LYS A 83 -21.23 -5.02 -21.14
C LYS A 83 -20.32 -4.77 -19.94
N ALA A 84 -19.25 -5.55 -19.84
CA ALA A 84 -18.25 -5.38 -18.79
C ALA A 84 -17.43 -4.08 -18.96
N VAL A 85 -16.93 -3.55 -17.84
CA VAL A 85 -15.89 -2.51 -17.83
C VAL A 85 -14.53 -3.19 -17.98
N GLU A 86 -13.68 -2.73 -18.87
CA GLU A 86 -12.31 -3.22 -19.00
C GLU A 86 -11.50 -2.85 -17.75
N LEU A 87 -10.60 -3.75 -17.33
CA LEU A 87 -9.68 -3.46 -16.23
C LEU A 87 -8.60 -2.46 -16.68
N PRO A 88 -8.04 -1.66 -15.76
CA PRO A 88 -7.02 -0.69 -16.11
C PRO A 88 -5.76 -1.36 -16.68
N THR A 89 -5.17 -0.76 -17.71
CA THR A 89 -3.94 -1.21 -18.33
C THR A 89 -2.73 -0.76 -17.50
N PRO A 90 -1.73 -1.64 -17.29
CA PRO A 90 -0.48 -1.25 -16.63
C PRO A 90 0.20 -0.04 -17.27
N SER A 91 0.82 0.80 -16.44
CA SER A 91 1.68 1.92 -16.86
C SER A 91 3.12 1.42 -17.04
N GLU A 92 3.87 2.03 -17.96
CA GLU A 92 5.30 1.80 -18.10
C GLU A 92 6.13 2.58 -17.05
N GLU A 93 5.51 3.49 -16.31
CA GLU A 93 6.19 4.33 -15.31
C GLU A 93 6.58 3.49 -14.09
N ARG A 94 7.87 3.32 -13.86
CA ARG A 94 8.41 2.69 -12.66
C ARG A 94 8.89 3.75 -11.68
N VAL A 95 8.28 3.80 -10.51
CA VAL A 95 8.68 4.67 -9.40
C VAL A 95 9.37 3.83 -8.34
N THR A 96 10.52 4.31 -7.85
CA THR A 96 11.32 3.62 -6.81
C THR A 96 10.98 4.13 -5.41
N ILE A 97 11.44 3.41 -4.38
CA ILE A 97 11.37 3.88 -2.99
C ILE A 97 12.06 5.25 -2.88
N TRP A 98 13.23 5.43 -3.54
CA TRP A 98 13.99 6.66 -3.43
C TRP A 98 13.29 7.84 -4.10
N ASP A 99 12.61 7.60 -5.20
CA ASP A 99 11.75 8.61 -5.83
C ASP A 99 10.63 9.08 -4.91
N ALA A 100 10.19 8.24 -3.98
CA ALA A 100 9.11 8.59 -3.06
C ALA A 100 9.58 9.34 -1.81
N ILE A 101 10.76 9.00 -1.25
CA ILE A 101 11.12 9.42 0.12
C ILE A 101 12.47 10.13 0.26
N SER A 102 13.23 10.38 -0.82
CA SER A 102 14.59 10.94 -0.72
C SER A 102 14.63 12.31 -0.04
N ASP A 103 13.65 13.18 -0.27
CA ASP A 103 13.53 14.50 0.36
C ASP A 103 13.15 14.45 1.86
N LEU A 104 12.73 13.28 2.36
CA LEU A 104 12.39 13.02 3.77
C LEU A 104 13.52 12.34 4.56
N ALA A 105 14.64 12.05 3.93
CA ALA A 105 15.73 11.24 4.50
C ALA A 105 16.66 12.05 5.42
N TYR A 106 16.15 12.69 6.46
CA TYR A 106 16.94 13.53 7.37
C TYR A 106 16.70 13.32 8.86
N LEU A 107 15.66 12.60 9.26
CA LEU A 107 15.35 12.36 10.67
C LEU A 107 16.11 11.15 11.21
N ASN A 108 16.73 11.28 12.36
CA ASN A 108 17.20 10.13 13.15
C ASN A 108 16.04 9.47 13.92
N ALA A 109 16.32 8.33 14.56
CA ALA A 109 15.33 7.66 15.40
C ALA A 109 14.87 8.55 16.55
N GLY A 110 13.55 8.70 16.71
CA GLY A 110 12.92 9.53 17.74
C GLY A 110 12.76 11.01 17.40
N GLU A 111 13.20 11.46 16.21
CA GLU A 111 13.07 12.85 15.76
C GLU A 111 11.78 13.06 14.93
N GLY A 112 11.46 14.33 14.70
CA GLY A 112 10.34 14.81 13.88
C GLY A 112 9.14 15.26 14.69
N GLU A 113 8.21 15.93 14.00
CA GLU A 113 6.99 16.49 14.58
C GLU A 113 5.78 16.09 13.72
N GLU A 114 4.59 16.06 14.33
CA GLU A 114 3.35 15.73 13.60
C GLU A 114 3.01 16.74 12.50
N LYS A 115 3.42 18.00 12.65
CA LYS A 115 3.36 19.05 11.65
C LYS A 115 4.67 19.82 11.64
N GLN A 116 5.33 19.89 10.48
CA GLN A 116 6.61 20.59 10.32
C GLN A 116 6.75 21.17 8.91
N SER A 117 7.70 22.09 8.71
CA SER A 117 8.05 22.56 7.37
C SER A 117 8.85 21.51 6.61
N TYR A 118 8.78 21.55 5.29
CA TYR A 118 9.68 20.75 4.45
C TYR A 118 11.12 21.23 4.61
N LYS A 119 12.05 20.30 4.79
CA LYS A 119 13.48 20.61 4.94
C LYS A 119 14.19 20.72 3.59
N TYR A 120 13.77 19.91 2.64
CA TYR A 120 14.36 19.85 1.30
C TYR A 120 13.32 20.05 0.21
N GLU A 121 13.77 20.56 -0.94
CA GLU A 121 12.95 20.60 -2.14
C GLU A 121 12.69 19.19 -2.69
N PRO A 122 11.59 18.99 -3.46
CA PRO A 122 11.31 17.71 -4.09
C PRO A 122 12.44 17.30 -5.05
N GLN A 123 12.95 16.08 -4.91
CA GLN A 123 14.07 15.56 -5.69
C GLN A 123 13.61 14.70 -6.88
N SER A 124 12.32 14.41 -6.99
CA SER A 124 11.71 13.64 -8.08
C SER A 124 10.41 14.27 -8.56
N GLN A 125 9.94 13.88 -9.74
CA GLN A 125 8.60 14.24 -10.21
C GLN A 125 7.51 13.68 -9.31
N TYR A 126 7.70 12.46 -8.81
CA TYR A 126 6.78 11.81 -7.91
C TYR A 126 6.57 12.62 -6.62
N GLN A 127 7.64 13.09 -5.99
CA GLN A 127 7.57 13.95 -4.80
C GLN A 127 6.89 15.28 -5.09
N ARG A 128 7.19 15.92 -6.24
CA ARG A 128 6.51 17.16 -6.65
C ARG A 128 4.99 16.97 -6.69
N LYS A 129 4.56 15.90 -7.35
CA LYS A 129 3.13 15.54 -7.48
C LYS A 129 2.46 15.26 -6.14
N LEU A 130 3.14 14.55 -5.22
CA LEU A 130 2.58 14.25 -3.90
C LEU A 130 2.53 15.47 -2.98
N ARG A 131 3.40 16.47 -3.18
CA ARG A 131 3.45 17.71 -2.40
C ARG A 131 2.49 18.79 -2.91
N GLU A 132 1.84 18.58 -4.05
CA GLU A 132 0.82 19.51 -4.54
C GLU A 132 -0.24 19.77 -3.46
N ASN A 133 -0.59 21.05 -3.26
CA ASN A 133 -1.57 21.50 -2.26
C ASN A 133 -1.22 21.13 -0.80
N SER A 134 0.06 21.06 -0.45
CA SER A 134 0.51 20.82 0.92
C SER A 134 1.65 21.78 1.31
N ASP A 135 1.33 22.79 2.14
CA ASP A 135 2.29 23.79 2.63
C ASP A 135 3.17 23.23 3.76
N TYR A 136 2.71 22.16 4.42
CA TYR A 136 3.38 21.54 5.56
C TYR A 136 3.49 20.03 5.39
N LEU A 137 4.52 19.46 6.01
CA LEU A 137 4.72 18.03 6.14
C LEU A 137 4.06 17.52 7.41
N TYR A 138 3.16 16.53 7.29
CA TYR A 138 2.45 15.90 8.40
C TYR A 138 2.85 14.44 8.57
N ASN A 139 2.75 13.92 9.81
CA ASN A 139 2.97 12.52 10.16
C ASN A 139 4.40 12.01 9.86
N HIS A 140 5.39 12.92 9.86
CA HIS A 140 6.79 12.57 9.64
C HIS A 140 7.54 12.55 10.97
N VAL A 141 7.21 11.55 11.80
CA VAL A 141 7.79 11.32 13.15
C VAL A 141 8.45 9.96 13.18
N ALA A 142 9.77 9.93 13.39
CA ALA A 142 10.54 8.70 13.46
C ALA A 142 10.29 7.95 14.78
N THR A 143 10.22 6.63 14.73
CA THR A 143 10.10 5.79 15.93
C THR A 143 11.39 5.88 16.75
N LYS A 144 11.25 6.05 18.06
CA LYS A 144 12.36 5.91 19.00
C LYS A 144 12.65 4.41 19.17
N HIS A 145 13.81 3.97 18.71
CA HIS A 145 14.27 2.59 18.86
C HIS A 145 15.08 2.42 20.13
N SER A 146 15.14 1.19 20.65
CA SER A 146 16.03 0.84 21.78
C SER A 146 17.51 0.90 21.36
N ASP A 147 18.40 1.08 22.32
CA ASP A 147 19.85 1.12 22.07
C ASP A 147 20.34 -0.16 21.38
N LEU A 148 19.80 -1.31 21.75
CA LEU A 148 20.14 -2.57 21.10
C LEU A 148 19.68 -2.60 19.64
N ALA A 149 18.49 -2.05 19.33
CA ALA A 149 18.02 -1.96 17.95
C ALA A 149 18.90 -1.02 17.13
N LEU A 150 19.27 0.14 17.68
CA LEU A 150 20.17 1.09 17.03
C LEU A 150 21.56 0.50 16.78
N LYS A 151 22.13 -0.23 17.76
CA LYS A 151 23.39 -0.95 17.60
C LYS A 151 23.33 -1.94 16.43
N ARG A 152 22.24 -2.73 16.33
CA ARG A 152 22.04 -3.67 15.23
C ARG A 152 21.92 -2.95 13.86
N LEU A 153 21.13 -1.89 13.79
CA LEU A 153 20.94 -1.14 12.55
C LEU A 153 22.24 -0.52 12.03
N LYS A 154 23.11 -0.01 12.92
CA LYS A 154 24.43 0.50 12.56
C LYS A 154 25.36 -0.55 11.95
N LEU A 155 25.16 -1.82 12.29
CA LEU A 155 25.93 -2.94 11.75
C LEU A 155 25.40 -3.44 10.39
N ILE A 156 24.22 -2.98 9.97
CA ILE A 156 23.60 -3.38 8.70
C ILE A 156 23.81 -2.27 7.66
N PRO A 157 24.71 -2.47 6.68
CA PRO A 157 24.94 -1.48 5.64
C PRO A 157 23.74 -1.38 4.68
N PRO A 158 23.69 -0.34 3.82
CA PRO A 158 22.71 -0.25 2.75
C PRO A 158 22.59 -1.54 1.93
N ASN A 159 21.36 -1.84 1.48
CA ASN A 159 21.00 -3.03 0.72
C ASN A 159 21.15 -4.39 1.42
N MET A 160 21.54 -4.40 2.70
CA MET A 160 21.74 -5.61 3.50
C MET A 160 20.63 -5.80 4.56
N GLY A 161 20.68 -6.91 5.28
CA GLY A 161 19.75 -7.25 6.35
C GLY A 161 20.44 -7.99 7.50
N LYS A 162 19.64 -8.71 8.28
CA LYS A 162 20.10 -9.43 9.49
C LYS A 162 21.18 -10.47 9.26
N GLU A 163 21.38 -10.89 8.02
CA GLU A 163 22.37 -11.91 7.62
C GLU A 163 23.80 -11.47 7.89
N VAL A 164 24.06 -10.16 7.93
CA VAL A 164 25.40 -9.60 8.22
C VAL A 164 25.65 -9.37 9.70
N LEU A 165 24.65 -9.60 10.57
CA LEU A 165 24.80 -9.38 12.00
C LEU A 165 25.75 -10.43 12.62
N PRO A 166 26.73 -9.99 13.43
CA PRO A 166 27.60 -10.89 14.17
C PRO A 166 26.81 -11.74 15.17
N PRO A 167 27.36 -12.88 15.63
CA PRO A 167 26.64 -13.86 16.45
C PRO A 167 25.91 -13.26 17.66
N GLU A 168 26.55 -12.32 18.37
CA GLU A 168 26.01 -11.67 19.58
C GLU A 168 24.85 -10.73 19.30
N HIS A 169 24.66 -10.30 18.04
CA HIS A 169 23.57 -9.44 17.59
C HIS A 169 22.52 -10.16 16.75
N ARG A 170 22.67 -11.47 16.52
CA ARG A 170 21.67 -12.24 15.75
C ARG A 170 20.29 -12.16 16.36
N THR A 171 19.28 -12.19 15.50
CA THR A 171 17.88 -12.14 15.89
C THR A 171 17.24 -13.51 15.72
N LYS A 172 16.28 -13.83 16.60
CA LYS A 172 15.53 -15.10 16.52
C LYS A 172 14.45 -15.09 15.44
N SER A 173 14.23 -13.95 14.75
CA SER A 173 13.19 -13.86 13.73
C SER A 173 13.50 -14.76 12.53
N ILE A 174 12.57 -15.66 12.21
CA ILE A 174 12.61 -16.53 11.04
C ILE A 174 11.99 -15.88 9.80
N TYR A 175 11.23 -14.80 9.97
CA TYR A 175 10.57 -14.12 8.86
C TYR A 175 11.58 -13.43 7.95
N SER A 176 11.39 -13.60 6.65
CA SER A 176 12.21 -12.92 5.63
C SER A 176 12.03 -11.40 5.69
N GLY A 177 13.09 -10.67 5.36
CA GLY A 177 13.06 -9.21 5.27
C GLY A 177 13.08 -8.47 6.61
N THR A 178 12.89 -9.13 7.77
CA THR A 178 13.07 -8.49 9.08
C THR A 178 14.49 -8.00 9.24
N TRP A 179 14.67 -6.78 9.80
CA TRP A 179 15.96 -6.11 9.96
C TRP A 179 16.66 -5.76 8.64
N SER A 180 16.04 -6.01 7.48
CA SER A 180 16.63 -5.64 6.20
C SER A 180 16.29 -4.19 5.85
N ARG A 181 17.27 -3.48 5.29
CA ARG A 181 17.04 -2.16 4.72
C ARG A 181 16.24 -2.26 3.43
N MET A 182 15.39 -1.28 3.19
CA MET A 182 14.69 -1.12 1.93
C MET A 182 15.71 -0.84 0.81
N LEU A 183 15.44 -1.36 -0.39
CA LEU A 183 16.29 -1.15 -1.57
C LEU A 183 15.88 0.15 -2.24
N LYS A 184 16.75 1.16 -2.24
CA LYS A 184 16.42 2.51 -2.72
C LYS A 184 15.95 2.55 -4.18
N ASP A 185 16.55 1.72 -5.04
CA ASP A 185 16.32 1.68 -6.50
C ASP A 185 15.26 0.64 -6.90
N ASP A 186 14.51 0.11 -5.94
CA ASP A 186 13.46 -0.88 -6.17
C ASP A 186 12.13 -0.41 -5.60
N VAL A 187 11.08 -1.21 -5.81
CA VAL A 187 9.78 -1.01 -5.18
C VAL A 187 9.71 -1.70 -3.83
N SER A 188 8.94 -1.16 -2.92
CA SER A 188 8.75 -1.72 -1.57
C SER A 188 8.01 -3.05 -1.60
N VAL A 189 8.24 -3.89 -0.60
CA VAL A 189 7.29 -4.94 -0.23
C VAL A 189 5.97 -4.30 0.21
N THR A 190 4.90 -5.10 0.27
CA THR A 190 3.59 -4.60 0.74
C THR A 190 3.70 -3.95 2.12
N ILE A 191 3.34 -2.66 2.21
CA ILE A 191 3.22 -1.93 3.48
C ILE A 191 2.07 -2.55 4.28
N THR A 192 2.39 -3.03 5.48
CA THR A 192 1.45 -3.65 6.41
C THR A 192 0.91 -2.63 7.42
N THR A 193 0.12 -3.07 8.39
CA THR A 193 -0.39 -2.22 9.48
C THR A 193 0.63 -1.98 10.60
N ARG A 194 1.85 -2.55 10.46
CA ARG A 194 2.99 -2.34 11.36
C ARG A 194 4.27 -2.28 10.55
N PHE A 195 4.89 -1.13 10.49
CA PHE A 195 6.14 -0.86 9.77
C PHE A 195 7.10 0.03 10.56
N ASP A 196 6.80 0.27 11.82
CA ASP A 196 7.54 1.16 12.72
C ASP A 196 8.70 0.49 13.47
N THR A 197 8.93 -0.80 13.23
CA THR A 197 10.05 -1.54 13.83
C THR A 197 10.79 -2.38 12.80
N PRO A 198 12.13 -2.50 12.90
CA PRO A 198 12.94 -3.32 11.99
C PRO A 198 12.55 -4.81 12.01
N SER A 199 11.92 -5.29 13.09
CA SER A 199 11.50 -6.68 13.25
C SER A 199 10.16 -6.99 12.59
N SER A 200 9.42 -6.01 12.07
CA SER A 200 8.10 -6.23 11.45
C SER A 200 8.15 -6.51 9.95
N GLY A 201 9.31 -6.39 9.31
CA GLY A 201 9.49 -6.63 7.87
C GLY A 201 10.66 -5.82 7.30
N ARG A 202 10.73 -5.71 5.97
CA ARG A 202 11.72 -4.87 5.28
C ARG A 202 11.27 -3.42 5.28
N PHE A 203 11.21 -2.81 6.47
CA PHE A 203 10.76 -1.42 6.69
C PHE A 203 11.84 -0.52 7.30
N THR A 204 13.09 -0.99 7.36
CA THR A 204 14.22 -0.14 7.72
C THR A 204 14.54 0.80 6.56
N HIS A 205 14.70 2.10 6.87
CA HIS A 205 15.08 3.11 5.87
C HIS A 205 16.35 2.72 5.12
N PRO A 206 16.49 3.02 3.81
CA PRO A 206 17.65 2.59 3.01
C PRO A 206 19.01 2.97 3.63
N PHE A 207 19.12 4.16 4.24
CA PHE A 207 20.39 4.70 4.77
C PHE A 207 20.36 5.03 6.25
N LEU A 208 19.20 5.42 6.81
CA LEU A 208 19.09 5.85 8.20
C LEU A 208 18.85 4.67 9.14
N ASP A 209 19.35 4.75 10.38
CA ASP A 209 19.27 3.69 11.37
C ASP A 209 17.91 3.70 12.10
N ARG A 210 16.83 3.61 11.31
CA ARG A 210 15.46 3.59 11.80
C ARG A 210 14.50 2.90 10.83
N ALA A 211 13.35 2.51 11.32
CA ALA A 211 12.23 2.16 10.46
C ALA A 211 11.65 3.41 9.77
N ILE A 212 10.90 3.22 8.68
CA ILE A 212 10.22 4.30 7.98
C ILE A 212 9.15 4.96 8.85
N THR A 213 8.90 6.24 8.60
CA THR A 213 7.83 7.02 9.24
C THR A 213 6.48 6.74 8.60
N VAL A 214 5.39 7.23 9.23
CA VAL A 214 4.05 7.14 8.65
C VAL A 214 3.98 7.88 7.32
N ARG A 215 4.60 9.07 7.20
CA ARG A 215 4.62 9.83 5.94
C ARG A 215 5.42 9.13 4.84
N GLU A 216 6.58 8.58 5.15
CA GLU A 216 7.34 7.79 4.18
C GLU A 216 6.55 6.58 3.67
N ALA A 217 5.89 5.84 4.57
CA ALA A 217 5.02 4.73 4.19
C ALA A 217 3.80 5.20 3.36
N ALA A 218 3.20 6.35 3.71
CA ALA A 218 2.10 6.94 2.97
C ALA A 218 2.50 7.32 1.53
N ARG A 219 3.68 7.91 1.34
CA ARG A 219 4.21 8.21 0.00
C ARG A 219 4.52 6.94 -0.80
N ILE A 220 5.05 5.90 -0.16
CA ILE A 220 5.22 4.58 -0.78
C ILE A 220 3.87 3.95 -1.17
N GLN A 221 2.79 4.30 -0.49
CA GLN A 221 1.40 3.96 -0.84
C GLN A 221 0.76 4.96 -1.82
N SER A 222 1.50 5.95 -2.32
CA SER A 222 1.02 7.03 -3.22
C SER A 222 0.00 8.01 -2.61
N PHE A 223 -0.07 8.14 -1.29
CA PHE A 223 -0.88 9.21 -0.68
C PHE A 223 -0.26 10.59 -0.92
N PRO A 224 -1.05 11.60 -1.29
CA PRO A 224 -0.56 12.98 -1.33
C PRO A 224 -0.24 13.48 0.07
N ASP A 225 0.69 14.43 0.20
CA ASP A 225 1.09 14.99 1.49
C ASP A 225 -0.01 15.79 2.18
N SER A 226 -0.95 16.31 1.40
CA SER A 226 -2.17 16.98 1.90
C SER A 226 -3.11 16.02 2.65
N PHE A 227 -2.97 14.69 2.48
CA PHE A 227 -3.73 13.72 3.26
C PHE A 227 -3.11 13.53 4.64
N ILE A 228 -3.83 13.90 5.70
CA ILE A 228 -3.37 13.84 7.08
C ILE A 228 -3.97 12.61 7.77
N PHE A 229 -3.11 11.80 8.41
CA PHE A 229 -3.55 10.65 9.20
C PHE A 229 -3.72 11.06 10.66
N TYR A 230 -4.88 10.80 11.24
CA TYR A 230 -5.23 11.19 12.59
C TYR A 230 -5.17 10.04 13.60
N GLY A 231 -5.08 10.39 14.86
CA GLY A 231 -5.02 9.46 15.99
C GLY A 231 -3.59 9.12 16.40
N ASN A 232 -3.43 8.12 17.26
CA ASN A 232 -2.12 7.66 17.68
C ASN A 232 -1.38 6.94 16.52
N LYS A 233 -0.06 6.77 16.65
CA LYS A 233 0.80 6.18 15.62
C LYS A 233 0.30 4.81 15.13
N GLY A 234 -0.18 3.96 16.04
CA GLY A 234 -0.75 2.66 15.67
C GLY A 234 -2.01 2.79 14.80
N SER A 235 -2.85 3.80 15.05
CA SER A 235 -4.02 4.11 14.21
C SER A 235 -3.60 4.65 12.85
N GLN A 236 -2.64 5.58 12.79
CA GLN A 236 -2.09 6.13 11.54
C GLN A 236 -1.50 5.02 10.67
N MET A 237 -0.71 4.10 11.24
CA MET A 237 -0.14 2.95 10.54
C MET A 237 -1.21 2.02 9.97
N LYS A 238 -2.30 1.76 10.71
CA LYS A 238 -3.42 0.96 10.22
C LYS A 238 -4.14 1.64 9.05
N GLN A 239 -4.31 2.95 9.10
CA GLN A 239 -4.91 3.71 8.00
C GLN A 239 -4.08 3.57 6.73
N VAL A 240 -2.75 3.75 6.82
CA VAL A 240 -1.84 3.56 5.67
C VAL A 240 -1.87 2.12 5.19
N GLY A 241 -1.64 1.14 6.07
CA GLY A 241 -1.45 -0.26 5.68
C GLY A 241 -2.71 -0.94 5.11
N ASN A 242 -3.90 -0.54 5.55
CA ASN A 242 -5.17 -1.09 5.07
C ASN A 242 -5.69 -0.40 3.80
N ALA A 243 -5.13 0.71 3.40
CA ALA A 243 -5.64 1.46 2.27
C ALA A 243 -5.38 0.77 0.93
N VAL A 244 -6.23 1.06 -0.04
CA VAL A 244 -5.95 0.91 -1.46
C VAL A 244 -5.05 2.08 -1.87
N PRO A 245 -3.90 1.84 -2.55
CA PRO A 245 -3.06 2.93 -3.00
C PRO A 245 -3.83 3.91 -3.90
N PRO A 246 -3.77 5.24 -3.63
CA PRO A 246 -4.53 6.22 -4.41
C PRO A 246 -4.32 6.17 -5.92
N LEU A 247 -3.09 5.90 -6.41
CA LEU A 247 -2.84 5.76 -7.85
C LEU A 247 -3.51 4.51 -8.44
N LEU A 248 -3.53 3.38 -7.73
CA LEU A 248 -4.27 2.20 -8.17
C LEU A 248 -5.79 2.47 -8.17
N ALA A 249 -6.30 3.12 -7.12
CA ALA A 249 -7.71 3.51 -7.05
C ALA A 249 -8.09 4.48 -8.19
N LYS A 250 -7.18 5.43 -8.52
CA LYS A 250 -7.36 6.34 -9.65
C LYS A 250 -7.44 5.59 -10.98
N ALA A 251 -6.53 4.65 -11.24
CA ALA A 251 -6.55 3.86 -12.48
C ALA A 251 -7.88 3.09 -12.66
N ILE A 252 -8.41 2.52 -11.56
CA ILE A 252 -9.73 1.86 -11.57
C ILE A 252 -10.86 2.87 -11.82
N ALA A 253 -10.81 4.04 -11.19
CA ALA A 253 -11.80 5.08 -11.38
C ALA A 253 -11.79 5.61 -12.82
N ASP A 254 -10.61 5.81 -13.42
CA ASP A 254 -10.47 6.34 -14.78
C ASP A 254 -11.14 5.43 -15.82
N VAL A 255 -11.02 4.10 -15.71
CA VAL A 255 -11.70 3.18 -16.67
C VAL A 255 -13.22 3.19 -16.49
N ILE A 256 -13.72 3.33 -15.26
CA ILE A 256 -15.15 3.47 -15.01
C ILE A 256 -15.68 4.78 -15.58
N MET A 257 -14.98 5.89 -15.36
CA MET A 257 -15.34 7.20 -15.91
C MET A 257 -15.34 7.21 -17.43
N ALA A 258 -14.35 6.58 -18.06
CA ALA A 258 -14.30 6.44 -19.52
C ALA A 258 -15.46 5.60 -20.08
N ASP A 259 -15.88 4.55 -19.36
CA ASP A 259 -17.04 3.75 -19.74
C ASP A 259 -18.36 4.51 -19.57
N MET A 260 -18.48 5.35 -18.53
CA MET A 260 -19.65 6.24 -18.34
C MET A 260 -19.82 7.26 -19.47
N GLN A 261 -18.72 7.71 -20.08
CA GLN A 261 -18.73 8.70 -21.16
C GLN A 261 -19.06 8.08 -22.54
N LYS A 262 -19.00 6.74 -22.67
CA LYS A 262 -19.36 6.02 -23.91
C LYS A 262 -20.88 5.86 -24.13
N LYS A 263 -21.69 6.46 -23.26
CA LYS A 263 -23.13 6.56 -23.40
C LYS A 263 -23.44 7.73 -24.30
#